data_4bf92248f7ae2e8e49837a5ae861ec96
#
_entry.id   4bf92248f7ae2e8e49837a5ae861ec96
#
_cell.length_a   1.000
_cell.length_b   1.000
_cell.length_c   1.000
_cell.angle_alpha   90.00
_cell.angle_beta   90.00
_cell.angle_gamma   90.00
#
_symmetry.space_group_name_H-M   'P 1'
#
loop_
_entity.id
_entity.type
_entity.pdbx_description
1 polymer ?
#
loop_
_entity_poly.entity_id
_entity_poly.type
_entity_poly.pdbx_seq_one_letter_code
_entity_poly.pdbx_strand_id
1 'polypeptide(L)'
;NTSDAKVKKDAHLLLLAFIAKRREEAIKSIESSGTYALRAIYNDDRKLIFLKNEEKKNTAAFKMEVGIESELEGKKIITGLKDERGGGVCETASFALRLAALEWLGYDGPILLDEAYKSMSSDEKLDQVAQFIQKYVAASKRQIIFATHKADVFGNYADHILKVSQNDGVSKIEC
;
A
#
# COMPACT_ATOMS: atom_id res chain seq x y z
N ASN A 1 31.29 -37.67 1.37
CA ASN A 1 32.26 -36.94 2.19
C ASN A 1 31.55 -36.13 3.26
N THR A 2 31.80 -36.39 4.55
CA THR A 2 31.17 -35.70 5.72
C THR A 2 31.42 -34.19 5.70
N SER A 3 32.58 -33.75 5.17
CA SER A 3 32.93 -32.32 5.04
C SER A 3 32.02 -31.58 4.05
N ASP A 4 31.68 -32.17 2.90
CA ASP A 4 30.83 -31.56 1.89
C ASP A 4 29.35 -31.44 2.36
N ALA A 5 28.87 -32.43 3.11
CA ALA A 5 27.54 -32.39 3.71
C ALA A 5 27.43 -31.28 4.78
N LYS A 6 28.48 -31.07 5.56
CA LYS A 6 28.54 -29.98 6.54
C LYS A 6 28.51 -28.61 5.87
N VAL A 7 29.34 -28.40 4.84
CA VAL A 7 29.36 -27.14 4.07
C VAL A 7 28.00 -26.82 3.44
N LYS A 8 27.33 -27.82 2.84
CA LYS A 8 25.98 -27.63 2.28
C LYS A 8 24.95 -27.27 3.36
N LYS A 9 25.02 -27.89 4.53
CA LYS A 9 24.14 -27.57 5.66
C LYS A 9 24.36 -26.15 6.16
N ASP A 10 25.60 -25.75 6.33
CA ASP A 10 25.95 -24.41 6.82
C ASP A 10 25.55 -23.33 5.81
N ALA A 11 25.77 -23.56 4.50
CA ALA A 11 25.29 -22.67 3.43
C ALA A 11 23.77 -22.55 3.40
N HIS A 12 23.06 -23.64 3.62
CA HIS A 12 21.60 -23.63 3.71
C HIS A 12 21.10 -22.80 4.90
N LEU A 13 21.71 -22.95 6.08
CA LEU A 13 21.37 -22.19 7.27
C LEU A 13 21.64 -20.68 7.08
N LEU A 14 22.77 -20.34 6.47
CA LEU A 14 23.10 -18.95 6.12
C LEU A 14 22.07 -18.35 5.16
N LEU A 15 21.66 -19.09 4.14
CA LEU A 15 20.65 -18.65 3.18
C LEU A 15 19.29 -18.41 3.88
N LEU A 16 18.87 -19.32 4.75
CA LEU A 16 17.63 -19.15 5.52
C LEU A 16 17.70 -17.93 6.44
N ALA A 17 18.81 -17.72 7.12
CA ALA A 17 18.99 -16.53 7.97
C ALA A 17 18.97 -15.23 7.14
N PHE A 18 19.60 -15.22 5.97
CA PHE A 18 19.57 -14.08 5.06
C PHE A 18 18.15 -13.78 4.57
N ILE A 19 17.40 -14.80 4.14
CA ILE A 19 16.01 -14.65 3.72
C ILE A 19 15.13 -14.10 4.85
N ALA A 20 15.30 -14.63 6.07
CA ALA A 20 14.55 -14.18 7.24
C ALA A 20 14.83 -12.69 7.54
N LYS A 21 16.10 -12.28 7.51
CA LYS A 21 16.51 -10.88 7.71
C LYS A 21 15.92 -9.96 6.63
N ARG A 22 16.03 -10.31 5.36
CA ARG A 22 15.48 -9.52 4.24
C ARG A 22 13.97 -9.38 4.34
N ARG A 23 13.28 -10.44 4.76
CA ARG A 23 11.83 -10.42 5.01
C ARG A 23 11.47 -9.43 6.13
N GLU A 24 12.21 -9.45 7.23
CA GLU A 24 11.97 -8.54 8.35
C GLU A 24 12.19 -7.07 7.94
N GLU A 25 13.24 -6.79 7.20
CA GLU A 25 13.52 -5.47 6.65
C GLU A 25 12.39 -4.98 5.72
N ALA A 26 11.91 -5.85 4.82
CA ALA A 26 10.80 -5.54 3.93
C ALA A 26 9.51 -5.24 4.71
N ILE A 27 9.16 -6.07 5.69
CA ILE A 27 7.98 -5.86 6.56
C ILE A 27 8.06 -4.49 7.24
N LYS A 28 9.16 -4.17 7.90
CA LYS A 28 9.35 -2.89 8.60
C LYS A 28 9.26 -1.69 7.65
N SER A 29 9.85 -1.80 6.46
CA SER A 29 9.77 -0.75 5.44
C SER A 29 8.33 -0.52 4.99
N ILE A 30 7.59 -1.58 4.70
CA ILE A 30 6.20 -1.51 4.24
C ILE A 30 5.28 -0.99 5.36
N GLU A 31 5.46 -1.44 6.61
CA GLU A 31 4.71 -0.93 7.78
C GLU A 31 4.95 0.58 7.98
N SER A 32 6.19 1.01 7.87
CA SER A 32 6.56 2.42 8.00
C SER A 32 5.91 3.29 6.92
N SER A 33 6.03 2.88 5.66
CA SER A 33 5.45 3.61 4.53
C SER A 33 3.93 3.62 4.58
N GLY A 34 3.30 2.49 4.90
CA GLY A 34 1.86 2.40 5.07
C GLY A 34 1.33 3.24 6.23
N THR A 35 2.03 3.25 7.34
CA THR A 35 1.73 4.10 8.50
C THR A 35 1.82 5.58 8.14
N TYR A 36 2.85 5.98 7.41
CA TYR A 36 2.99 7.35 6.94
C TYR A 36 1.81 7.79 6.07
N ALA A 37 1.39 6.96 5.11
CA ALA A 37 0.26 7.27 4.24
C ALA A 37 -1.06 7.39 5.02
N LEU A 38 -1.32 6.45 5.93
CA LEU A 38 -2.52 6.51 6.77
C LEU A 38 -2.57 7.78 7.60
N ARG A 39 -1.47 8.14 8.26
CA ARG A 39 -1.39 9.36 9.07
C ARG A 39 -1.51 10.64 8.24
N ALA A 40 -0.92 10.67 7.06
CA ALA A 40 -1.02 11.81 6.16
C ALA A 40 -2.45 12.08 5.69
N ILE A 41 -3.26 11.02 5.52
CA ILE A 41 -4.63 11.11 5.01
C ILE A 41 -5.66 11.27 6.14
N TYR A 42 -5.47 10.57 7.26
CA TYR A 42 -6.45 10.57 8.35
C TYR A 42 -6.10 11.53 9.49
N ASN A 43 -4.86 12.01 9.53
CA ASN A 43 -4.36 12.92 10.57
C ASN A 43 -4.59 12.37 12.00
N ASP A 44 -4.37 11.09 12.19
CA ASP A 44 -4.51 10.37 13.45
C ASP A 44 -3.29 9.48 13.74
N ASP A 45 -3.35 8.70 14.81
CA ASP A 45 -2.23 7.86 15.30
C ASP A 45 -2.18 6.45 14.70
N ARG A 46 -3.05 6.16 13.73
CA ARG A 46 -3.13 4.84 13.09
C ARG A 46 -1.79 4.36 12.57
N LYS A 47 -1.56 3.06 12.77
CA LYS A 47 -0.39 2.38 12.25
C LYS A 47 -0.81 1.16 11.46
N LEU A 48 -0.20 1.00 10.30
CA LEU A 48 -0.30 -0.22 9.53
C LEU A 48 0.68 -1.24 10.10
N ILE A 49 0.19 -2.44 10.40
CA ILE A 49 0.99 -3.52 10.94
C ILE A 49 0.73 -4.83 10.20
N PHE A 50 1.72 -5.70 10.17
CA PHE A 50 1.53 -7.07 9.73
C PHE A 50 1.29 -8.00 10.92
N LEU A 51 0.15 -8.67 10.90
CA LEU A 51 -0.21 -9.68 11.89
C LEU A 51 0.45 -11.00 11.49
N LYS A 52 1.32 -11.51 12.36
CA LYS A 52 1.90 -12.83 12.17
C LYS A 52 0.87 -13.87 12.61
N ASN A 53 0.34 -14.64 11.68
CA ASN A 53 -0.37 -15.85 12.03
C ASN A 53 0.65 -16.91 12.46
N GLU A 54 0.40 -17.58 13.60
CA GLU A 54 1.23 -18.67 14.07
C GLU A 54 1.39 -19.73 12.97
N GLU A 55 2.63 -20.04 12.64
CA GLU A 55 2.98 -21.00 11.61
C GLU A 55 2.41 -22.36 11.95
N LYS A 56 1.61 -22.94 11.09
CA LYS A 56 1.46 -24.38 11.03
C LYS A 56 2.82 -24.95 10.65
N LYS A 57 3.44 -25.67 11.57
CA LYS A 57 4.85 -26.15 11.54
C LYS A 57 5.33 -26.91 10.29
N ASN A 58 4.50 -27.08 9.26
CA ASN A 58 4.80 -27.94 8.11
C ASN A 58 4.50 -27.35 6.73
N THR A 59 4.23 -26.06 6.60
CA THR A 59 4.02 -25.46 5.27
C THR A 59 4.89 -24.22 5.11
N ALA A 60 5.67 -24.17 4.02
CA ALA A 60 6.44 -23.01 3.58
C ALA A 60 5.53 -21.81 3.21
N ALA A 61 4.23 -21.93 3.33
CA ALA A 61 3.25 -20.91 3.06
C ALA A 61 3.11 -19.98 4.28
N PHE A 62 3.78 -18.85 4.22
CA PHE A 62 3.66 -17.77 5.18
C PHE A 62 2.41 -16.94 4.86
N LYS A 63 1.42 -16.98 5.74
CA LYS A 63 0.23 -16.11 5.63
C LYS A 63 0.43 -14.89 6.52
N MET A 64 0.55 -13.72 5.90
CA MET A 64 0.50 -12.44 6.61
C MET A 64 -0.89 -11.84 6.47
N GLU A 65 -1.41 -11.32 7.55
CA GLU A 65 -2.60 -10.49 7.54
C GLU A 65 -2.19 -9.04 7.84
N VAL A 66 -2.87 -8.10 7.21
CA VAL A 66 -2.66 -6.68 7.46
C VAL A 66 -3.68 -6.23 8.49
N GLY A 67 -3.21 -5.53 9.49
CA GLY A 67 -4.03 -4.92 10.53
C GLY A 67 -3.73 -3.43 10.68
N ILE A 68 -4.62 -2.76 11.37
CA ILE A 68 -4.48 -1.37 11.81
C ILE A 68 -4.38 -1.35 13.32
N GLU A 69 -3.29 -0.82 13.85
CA GLU A 69 -3.16 -0.48 15.27
C GLU A 69 -3.62 0.97 15.44
N SER A 70 -4.54 1.20 16.36
CA SER A 70 -5.00 2.53 16.79
C SER A 70 -5.07 2.59 18.30
N GLU A 71 -5.15 3.78 18.87
CA GLU A 71 -5.34 3.99 20.31
C GLU A 71 -6.75 4.52 20.57
N LEU A 72 -7.49 3.88 21.47
CA LEU A 72 -8.78 4.31 21.94
C LEU A 72 -8.79 4.29 23.46
N GLU A 73 -9.05 5.44 24.08
CA GLU A 73 -9.09 5.60 25.55
C GLU A 73 -7.82 5.08 26.26
N GLY A 74 -6.64 5.31 25.65
CA GLY A 74 -5.36 4.88 26.19
C GLY A 74 -5.08 3.37 26.03
N LYS A 75 -5.94 2.63 25.31
CA LYS A 75 -5.77 1.23 25.00
C LYS A 75 -5.44 1.02 23.52
N LYS A 76 -4.43 0.22 23.26
CA LYS A 76 -4.12 -0.21 21.89
C LYS A 76 -5.17 -1.21 21.41
N ILE A 77 -5.78 -0.90 20.30
CA ILE A 77 -6.72 -1.76 19.58
C ILE A 77 -6.09 -2.13 18.25
N ILE A 78 -6.13 -3.43 17.95
CA ILE A 78 -5.69 -3.96 16.66
C ILE A 78 -6.91 -4.54 15.96
N THR A 79 -7.22 -4.01 14.79
CA THR A 79 -8.28 -4.51 13.92
C THR A 79 -7.69 -5.08 12.64
N GLY A 80 -8.21 -6.19 12.16
CA GLY A 80 -7.88 -6.70 10.84
C GLY A 80 -8.37 -5.73 9.77
N LEU A 81 -7.63 -5.57 8.68
CA LEU A 81 -8.01 -4.64 7.62
C LEU A 81 -9.41 -4.95 7.03
N LYS A 82 -9.84 -6.21 7.07
CA LYS A 82 -11.17 -6.66 6.64
C LYS A 82 -12.29 -6.24 7.60
N ASP A 83 -11.94 -6.03 8.88
CA ASP A 83 -12.88 -5.74 9.96
C ASP A 83 -13.01 -4.22 10.19
N GLU A 84 -12.13 -3.43 9.58
CA GLU A 84 -12.22 -1.97 9.61
C GLU A 84 -13.51 -1.52 8.93
N ARG A 85 -14.34 -0.81 9.70
CA ARG A 85 -15.59 -0.23 9.19
C ARG A 85 -15.30 1.02 8.37
N GLY A 86 -14.99 0.84 7.10
CA GLY A 86 -14.82 1.97 6.18
C GLY A 86 -13.95 1.59 4.99
N GLY A 87 -14.55 1.51 3.80
CA GLY A 87 -13.85 1.20 2.55
C GLY A 87 -12.66 2.11 2.30
N GLY A 88 -12.74 3.38 2.70
CA GLY A 88 -11.66 4.34 2.53
C GLY A 88 -10.38 3.98 3.27
N VAL A 89 -10.45 3.43 4.49
CA VAL A 89 -9.24 2.98 5.23
C VAL A 89 -8.60 1.80 4.52
N CYS A 90 -9.41 0.84 4.07
CA CYS A 90 -8.93 -0.32 3.30
C CYS A 90 -8.28 0.11 1.98
N GLU A 91 -8.89 1.05 1.26
CA GLU A 91 -8.36 1.59 0.00
C GLU A 91 -7.05 2.34 0.24
N THR A 92 -6.96 3.17 1.27
CA THR A 92 -5.73 3.88 1.65
C THR A 92 -4.61 2.93 2.04
N ALA A 93 -4.89 1.95 2.91
CA ALA A 93 -3.91 0.95 3.29
C ALA A 93 -3.44 0.11 2.09
N SER A 94 -4.37 -0.29 1.22
CA SER A 94 -4.07 -1.03 -0.02
C SER A 94 -3.18 -0.23 -0.97
N PHE A 95 -3.47 1.06 -1.14
CA PHE A 95 -2.66 1.96 -1.96
C PHE A 95 -1.26 2.14 -1.37
N ALA A 96 -1.17 2.44 -0.07
CA ALA A 96 0.09 2.58 0.63
C ALA A 96 0.97 1.33 0.54
N LEU A 97 0.37 0.14 0.70
CA LEU A 97 1.08 -1.14 0.53
C LEU A 97 1.62 -1.33 -0.88
N ARG A 98 0.84 -0.96 -1.90
CA ARG A 98 1.30 -1.03 -3.30
C ARG A 98 2.48 -0.09 -3.52
N LEU A 99 2.40 1.17 -3.08
CA LEU A 99 3.50 2.12 -3.19
C LEU A 99 4.77 1.60 -2.50
N ALA A 100 4.64 1.15 -1.25
CA ALA A 100 5.76 0.61 -0.49
C ALA A 100 6.39 -0.63 -1.16
N ALA A 101 5.58 -1.52 -1.73
CA ALA A 101 6.08 -2.68 -2.47
C ALA A 101 6.81 -2.27 -3.76
N LEU A 102 6.28 -1.31 -4.51
CA LEU A 102 6.93 -0.79 -5.72
C LEU A 102 8.28 -0.13 -5.41
N GLU A 103 8.36 0.66 -4.33
CA GLU A 103 9.61 1.24 -3.86
C GLU A 103 10.62 0.16 -3.46
N TRP A 104 10.17 -0.83 -2.69
CA TRP A 104 11.05 -1.90 -2.22
C TRP A 104 11.58 -2.78 -3.36
N LEU A 105 10.77 -2.96 -4.42
CA LEU A 105 11.16 -3.70 -5.62
C LEU A 105 12.01 -2.88 -6.59
N GLY A 106 12.18 -1.58 -6.36
CA GLY A 106 12.88 -0.69 -7.28
C GLY A 106 12.16 -0.52 -8.62
N TYR A 107 10.83 -0.61 -8.63
CA TYR A 107 10.03 -0.43 -9.84
C TYR A 107 9.87 1.05 -10.17
N ASP A 108 10.25 1.49 -11.38
CA ASP A 108 10.23 2.88 -11.80
C ASP A 108 9.14 3.24 -12.81
N GLY A 109 8.29 2.29 -13.18
CA GLY A 109 7.21 2.50 -14.15
C GLY A 109 6.05 3.35 -13.63
N PRO A 110 5.12 3.72 -14.52
CA PRO A 110 3.92 4.46 -14.15
C PRO A 110 2.99 3.62 -13.27
N ILE A 111 2.22 4.29 -12.42
CA ILE A 111 1.22 3.68 -11.56
C ILE A 111 -0.16 3.98 -12.15
N LEU A 112 -0.92 2.93 -12.44
CA LEU A 112 -2.27 3.04 -12.96
C LEU A 112 -3.27 2.80 -11.85
N LEU A 113 -4.18 3.75 -11.64
CA LEU A 113 -5.27 3.68 -10.67
C LEU A 113 -6.59 3.76 -11.42
N ASP A 114 -7.43 2.75 -11.26
CA ASP A 114 -8.75 2.68 -11.85
C ASP A 114 -9.79 2.71 -10.72
N GLU A 115 -10.63 3.75 -10.72
CA GLU A 115 -11.69 3.96 -9.72
C GLU A 115 -11.22 3.81 -8.26
N ALA A 116 -9.95 4.09 -7.98
CA ALA A 116 -9.45 4.08 -6.62
C ALA A 116 -10.21 5.13 -5.76
N TYR A 117 -10.43 4.79 -4.49
CA TYR A 117 -11.16 5.63 -3.54
C TYR A 117 -12.65 5.88 -3.85
N LYS A 118 -13.25 5.06 -4.72
CA LYS A 118 -14.69 5.18 -5.03
C LYS A 118 -15.59 4.98 -3.82
N SER A 119 -15.16 4.20 -2.83
CA SER A 119 -15.89 3.95 -1.59
C SER A 119 -15.74 5.06 -0.55
N MET A 120 -14.84 6.02 -0.78
CA MET A 120 -14.64 7.17 0.10
C MET A 120 -15.69 8.24 -0.21
N SER A 121 -16.58 8.50 0.76
CA SER A 121 -17.69 9.44 0.60
C SER A 121 -17.37 10.86 1.07
N SER A 122 -16.31 11.05 1.86
CA SER A 122 -15.91 12.35 2.38
C SER A 122 -15.01 13.09 1.39
N ASP A 123 -15.47 14.22 0.88
CA ASP A 123 -14.69 15.06 -0.04
C ASP A 123 -13.43 15.60 0.64
N GLU A 124 -13.48 15.92 1.96
CA GLU A 124 -12.31 16.31 2.74
C GLU A 124 -11.24 15.21 2.74
N LYS A 125 -11.64 13.94 2.88
CA LYS A 125 -10.71 12.81 2.85
C LYS A 125 -10.18 12.54 1.46
N LEU A 126 -11.00 12.71 0.43
CA LEU A 126 -10.56 12.63 -0.96
C LEU A 126 -9.53 13.72 -1.29
N ASP A 127 -9.73 14.93 -0.78
CA ASP A 127 -8.78 16.02 -0.92
C ASP A 127 -7.44 15.70 -0.25
N GLN A 128 -7.46 15.14 0.96
CA GLN A 128 -6.25 14.67 1.66
C GLN A 128 -5.52 13.56 0.89
N VAL A 129 -6.27 12.63 0.25
CA VAL A 129 -5.70 11.61 -0.65
C VAL A 129 -5.05 12.27 -1.85
N ALA A 130 -5.72 13.22 -2.50
CA ALA A 130 -5.18 13.91 -3.67
C ALA A 130 -3.89 14.67 -3.33
N GLN A 131 -3.85 15.37 -2.19
CA GLN A 131 -2.64 16.03 -1.69
C GLN A 131 -1.52 15.02 -1.39
N PHE A 132 -1.86 13.87 -0.81
CA PHE A 132 -0.88 12.82 -0.56
C PHE A 132 -0.28 12.29 -1.87
N ILE A 133 -1.13 12.01 -2.88
CA ILE A 133 -0.70 11.56 -4.21
C ILE A 133 0.22 12.60 -4.86
N GLN A 134 -0.15 13.87 -4.84
CA GLN A 134 0.66 14.96 -5.40
C GLN A 134 2.05 15.03 -4.73
N LYS A 135 2.10 14.96 -3.40
CA LYS A 135 3.37 14.94 -2.66
C LYS A 135 4.22 13.72 -3.01
N TYR A 136 3.59 12.55 -3.14
CA TYR A 136 4.27 11.32 -3.53
C TYR A 136 4.87 11.44 -4.95
N VAL A 137 4.10 11.93 -5.93
CA VAL A 137 4.57 12.16 -7.31
C VAL A 137 5.76 13.14 -7.32
N ALA A 138 5.65 14.25 -6.57
CA ALA A 138 6.70 15.24 -6.49
C ALA A 138 8.01 14.66 -5.91
N ALA A 139 7.91 13.78 -4.92
CA ALA A 139 9.07 13.17 -4.26
C ALA A 139 9.67 12.01 -5.08
N SER A 140 8.83 11.12 -5.60
CA SER A 140 9.26 9.91 -6.32
C SER A 140 9.61 10.16 -7.78
N LYS A 141 9.13 11.28 -8.38
CA LYS A 141 9.20 11.59 -9.81
C LYS A 141 8.48 10.57 -10.69
N ARG A 142 7.59 9.78 -10.13
CA ARG A 142 6.79 8.78 -10.85
C ARG A 142 5.55 9.40 -11.46
N GLN A 143 5.12 8.85 -12.58
CA GLN A 143 3.83 9.18 -13.17
C GLN A 143 2.73 8.35 -12.51
N ILE A 144 1.62 9.01 -12.16
CA ILE A 144 0.38 8.35 -11.77
C ILE A 144 -0.69 8.70 -12.81
N ILE A 145 -1.34 7.69 -13.36
CA ILE A 145 -2.49 7.84 -14.26
C ILE A 145 -3.70 7.36 -13.47
N PHE A 146 -4.66 8.25 -13.26
CA PHE A 146 -5.80 8.00 -12.40
C PHE A 146 -7.11 8.16 -13.20
N ALA A 147 -7.81 7.04 -13.45
CA ALA A 147 -9.17 7.05 -13.97
C ALA A 147 -10.16 7.18 -12.80
N THR A 148 -11.03 8.19 -12.82
CA THR A 148 -11.96 8.45 -11.71
C THR A 148 -13.17 9.25 -12.16
N HIS A 149 -14.29 9.06 -11.48
CA HIS A 149 -15.49 9.90 -11.58
C HIS A 149 -15.46 11.12 -10.63
N LYS A 150 -14.43 11.24 -9.78
CA LYS A 150 -14.22 12.35 -8.82
C LYS A 150 -13.29 13.42 -9.38
N ALA A 151 -13.49 13.79 -10.65
CA ALA A 151 -12.66 14.77 -11.35
C ALA A 151 -12.72 16.18 -10.71
N ASP A 152 -13.80 16.51 -10.03
CA ASP A 152 -13.99 17.74 -9.25
C ASP A 152 -12.99 17.88 -8.10
N VAL A 153 -12.60 16.78 -7.47
CA VAL A 153 -11.59 16.79 -6.41
C VAL A 153 -10.19 16.58 -6.98
N PHE A 154 -9.95 15.45 -7.65
CA PHE A 154 -8.61 15.07 -8.11
C PHE A 154 -8.06 15.98 -9.21
N GLY A 155 -8.94 16.60 -10.01
CA GLY A 155 -8.55 17.52 -11.07
C GLY A 155 -7.80 18.76 -10.59
N ASN A 156 -8.06 19.21 -9.35
CA ASN A 156 -7.34 20.35 -8.76
C ASN A 156 -5.86 20.06 -8.48
N TYR A 157 -5.45 18.80 -8.49
CA TYR A 157 -4.09 18.33 -8.17
C TYR A 157 -3.40 17.67 -9.35
N ALA A 158 -4.10 17.55 -10.50
CA ALA A 158 -3.57 16.90 -11.69
C ALA A 158 -2.79 17.89 -12.56
N ASP A 159 -1.65 17.46 -13.10
CA ASP A 159 -0.91 18.23 -14.10
C ASP A 159 -1.62 18.24 -15.45
N HIS A 160 -2.31 17.15 -15.78
CA HIS A 160 -3.06 16.98 -17.04
C HIS A 160 -4.37 16.26 -16.79
N ILE A 161 -5.43 16.69 -17.47
CA ILE A 161 -6.75 16.07 -17.40
C ILE A 161 -7.15 15.65 -18.82
N LEU A 162 -7.48 14.36 -18.96
CA LEU A 162 -8.08 13.80 -20.17
C LEU A 162 -9.55 13.51 -19.89
N LYS A 163 -10.45 14.23 -20.56
CA LYS A 163 -11.89 13.96 -20.43
C LYS A 163 -12.32 12.97 -21.49
N VAL A 164 -12.86 11.84 -21.03
CA VAL A 164 -13.40 10.80 -21.92
C VAL A 164 -14.92 10.90 -21.90
N SER A 165 -15.52 11.08 -23.06
CA SER A 165 -16.97 11.05 -23.25
C SER A 165 -17.37 9.95 -24.23
N GLN A 166 -18.57 9.40 -24.10
CA GLN A 166 -19.10 8.39 -25.02
C GLN A 166 -20.43 8.86 -25.58
N ASN A 167 -20.52 8.93 -26.91
CA ASN A 167 -21.75 9.23 -27.64
C ASN A 167 -21.99 8.12 -28.67
N ASP A 168 -23.19 7.54 -28.67
CA ASP A 168 -23.61 6.50 -29.60
C ASP A 168 -22.62 5.32 -29.73
N GLY A 169 -22.02 4.91 -28.60
CA GLY A 169 -21.06 3.80 -28.56
C GLY A 169 -19.64 4.17 -29.00
N VAL A 170 -19.39 5.43 -29.39
CA VAL A 170 -18.07 5.93 -29.79
C VAL A 170 -17.47 6.80 -28.67
N SER A 171 -16.28 6.43 -28.18
CA SER A 171 -15.55 7.21 -27.18
C SER A 171 -14.77 8.34 -27.84
N LYS A 172 -14.81 9.52 -27.23
CA LYS A 172 -14.02 10.71 -27.60
C LYS A 172 -13.17 11.12 -26.42
N ILE A 173 -11.96 11.57 -26.71
CA ILE A 173 -11.01 12.12 -25.74
C ILE A 173 -10.85 13.60 -26.03
N GLU A 174 -11.01 14.41 -24.98
CA GLU A 174 -10.79 15.86 -24.99
C GLU A 174 -9.64 16.16 -24.01
N CYS A 175 -8.67 16.97 -24.46
CA CYS A 175 -7.50 17.40 -23.66
C CYS A 175 -7.69 18.84 -23.17
#